data_a273f0a33cfd15777922f230c46f19e5
#
_entry.id   a273f0a33cfd15777922f230c46f19e5
#
_cell.length_a   1.000
_cell.length_b   1.000
_cell.length_c   1.000
_cell.angle_alpha   90.00
_cell.angle_beta   90.00
_cell.angle_gamma   90.00
#
_symmetry.space_group_name_H-M   'P 1'
#
loop_
_entity.id
_entity.type
_entity.pdbx_description
1 polymer ?
#
loop_
_entity_poly.entity_id
_entity_poly.type
_entity_poly.pdbx_seq_one_letter_code
_entity_poly.pdbx_strand_id
1 'polypeptide(L)'
;MSRAKGNLAEDKACEFLLNSGFFIVERNFYSRFGEIDIIAVKDEVLHFVEVKSGLDYESAIQNITPQKLSRLIKTGNVYLKKNRLDVNFVYDAVVVTPKAIEFVENITL
;
A
#
# COMPACT_ATOMS: atom_id res chain seq x y z
N MET A 1 -18.63 10.31 -11.65
CA MET A 1 -17.95 10.25 -10.37
C MET A 1 -16.53 10.83 -10.44
N SER A 2 -16.21 11.71 -9.55
CA SER A 2 -14.89 12.33 -9.56
C SER A 2 -13.87 11.42 -8.85
N ARG A 3 -12.63 11.60 -9.23
CA ARG A 3 -11.53 10.92 -8.56
C ARG A 3 -11.19 11.71 -7.30
N ALA A 4 -11.15 11.03 -6.19
CA ALA A 4 -10.78 11.65 -4.93
C ALA A 4 -9.28 11.95 -4.90
N LYS A 5 -8.88 12.84 -3.98
CA LYS A 5 -7.46 13.13 -3.76
C LYS A 5 -6.65 11.86 -3.53
N GLY A 6 -7.22 10.90 -2.80
CA GLY A 6 -6.55 9.64 -2.53
C GLY A 6 -6.20 8.89 -3.80
N ASN A 7 -7.09 8.97 -4.81
CA ASN A 7 -6.82 8.28 -6.08
C ASN A 7 -5.64 8.90 -6.82
N LEU A 8 -5.48 10.21 -6.75
CA LEU A 8 -4.32 10.86 -7.37
C LEU A 8 -3.02 10.43 -6.67
N ALA A 9 -3.04 10.35 -5.35
CA ALA A 9 -1.89 9.87 -4.61
C ALA A 9 -1.59 8.41 -4.97
N GLU A 10 -2.62 7.58 -5.10
CA GLU A 10 -2.43 6.20 -5.50
C GLU A 10 -1.84 6.09 -6.90
N ASP A 11 -2.29 6.93 -7.84
CA ASP A 11 -1.74 6.94 -9.19
C ASP A 11 -0.25 7.27 -9.17
N LYS A 12 0.13 8.27 -8.38
CA LYS A 12 1.54 8.64 -8.22
C LYS A 12 2.35 7.54 -7.57
N ALA A 13 1.75 6.87 -6.57
CA ALA A 13 2.42 5.76 -5.90
C ALA A 13 2.63 4.59 -6.86
N CYS A 14 1.64 4.27 -7.70
CA CYS A 14 1.78 3.23 -8.70
C CYS A 14 2.89 3.54 -9.68
N GLU A 15 2.95 4.77 -10.18
CA GLU A 15 3.99 5.18 -11.11
C GLU A 15 5.37 5.06 -10.46
N PHE A 16 5.48 5.51 -9.21
CA PHE A 16 6.72 5.39 -8.45
C PHE A 16 7.16 3.92 -8.32
N LEU A 17 6.23 3.04 -7.98
CA LEU A 17 6.54 1.62 -7.81
C LEU A 17 6.95 0.98 -9.14
N LEU A 18 6.24 1.30 -10.22
CA LEU A 18 6.61 0.79 -11.55
C LEU A 18 8.01 1.22 -11.93
N ASN A 19 8.34 2.49 -11.68
CA ASN A 19 9.67 3.01 -11.99
C ASN A 19 10.74 2.44 -11.08
N SER A 20 10.34 1.88 -9.95
CA SER A 20 11.25 1.24 -8.99
C SER A 20 11.38 -0.28 -9.21
N GLY A 21 10.79 -0.78 -10.27
CA GLY A 21 10.94 -2.19 -10.63
C GLY A 21 9.87 -3.12 -10.09
N PHE A 22 8.79 -2.57 -9.53
CA PHE A 22 7.67 -3.36 -9.07
C PHE A 22 6.72 -3.69 -10.22
N PHE A 23 6.06 -4.82 -10.10
CA PHE A 23 4.96 -5.19 -10.98
C PHE A 23 3.67 -5.01 -10.17
N ILE A 24 2.74 -4.19 -10.69
CA ILE A 24 1.46 -3.95 -10.00
C ILE A 24 0.51 -5.09 -10.31
N VAL A 25 0.09 -5.80 -9.26
CA VAL A 25 -0.82 -6.94 -9.40
C VAL A 25 -2.26 -6.48 -9.37
N GLU A 26 -2.59 -5.64 -8.40
CA GLU A 26 -3.98 -5.23 -8.19
C GLU A 26 -4.02 -3.94 -7.40
N ARG A 27 -5.07 -3.16 -7.58
CA ARG A 27 -5.32 -1.94 -6.82
C ARG A 27 -6.65 -2.05 -6.12
N ASN A 28 -6.75 -1.42 -4.95
CA ASN A 28 -8.00 -1.28 -4.19
C ASN A 28 -8.66 -2.64 -3.94
N PHE A 29 -7.91 -3.52 -3.30
CA PHE A 29 -8.46 -4.81 -2.89
C PHE A 29 -9.22 -4.64 -1.58
N TYR A 30 -10.49 -5.03 -1.58
CA TYR A 30 -11.37 -4.86 -0.43
C TYR A 30 -11.65 -6.18 0.28
N SER A 31 -11.77 -6.10 1.60
CA SER A 31 -12.29 -7.18 2.42
C SER A 31 -13.24 -6.58 3.45
N ARG A 32 -13.88 -7.43 4.23
CA ARG A 32 -14.72 -6.92 5.32
C ARG A 32 -13.91 -6.20 6.41
N PHE A 33 -12.60 -6.38 6.40
CA PHE A 33 -11.73 -5.76 7.41
C PHE A 33 -11.19 -4.40 6.95
N GLY A 34 -11.18 -4.13 5.65
CA GLY A 34 -10.63 -2.91 5.12
C GLY A 34 -10.13 -3.08 3.69
N GLU A 35 -9.20 -2.22 3.31
CA GLU A 35 -8.73 -2.12 1.93
C GLU A 35 -7.21 -2.13 1.89
N ILE A 36 -6.65 -2.69 0.81
CA ILE A 36 -5.24 -2.55 0.47
C ILE A 36 -5.18 -1.70 -0.79
N ASP A 37 -4.45 -0.59 -0.73
CA ASP A 37 -4.42 0.36 -1.84
C ASP A 37 -3.74 -0.22 -3.07
N ILE A 38 -2.59 -0.86 -2.89
CA ILE A 38 -1.82 -1.44 -3.99
C ILE A 38 -1.23 -2.77 -3.55
N ILE A 39 -1.33 -3.77 -4.44
CA ILE A 39 -0.65 -5.05 -4.26
C ILE A 39 0.34 -5.17 -5.39
N ALA A 40 1.63 -5.37 -5.06
CA ALA A 40 2.70 -5.36 -6.05
C ALA A 40 3.70 -6.46 -5.76
N VAL A 41 4.49 -6.82 -6.76
CA VAL A 41 5.51 -7.86 -6.64
C VAL A 41 6.86 -7.31 -7.10
N LYS A 42 7.89 -7.62 -6.33
CA LYS A 42 9.27 -7.34 -6.72
C LYS A 42 10.16 -8.43 -6.13
N ASP A 43 11.05 -8.98 -6.96
CA ASP A 43 12.00 -10.01 -6.53
C ASP A 43 11.31 -11.18 -5.81
N GLU A 44 10.14 -11.58 -6.34
CA GLU A 44 9.35 -12.72 -5.84
C GLU A 44 8.77 -12.48 -4.45
N VAL A 45 8.73 -11.25 -3.99
CA VAL A 45 8.09 -10.88 -2.72
C VAL A 45 6.83 -10.08 -3.02
N LEU A 46 5.73 -10.46 -2.35
CA LEU A 46 4.46 -9.77 -2.49
C LEU A 46 4.41 -8.61 -1.50
N HIS A 47 4.11 -7.42 -2.01
CA HIS A 47 4.06 -6.21 -1.21
C HIS A 47 2.62 -5.71 -1.12
N PHE A 48 2.12 -5.61 0.10
CA PHE A 48 0.83 -4.98 0.37
C PHE A 48 1.12 -3.54 0.76
N VAL A 49 0.72 -2.59 -0.07
CA VAL A 49 1.15 -1.20 0.06
C VAL A 49 0.00 -0.29 0.45
N GLU A 50 0.20 0.45 1.52
CA GLU A 50 -0.71 1.50 1.97
C GLU A 50 -0.19 2.83 1.43
N VAL A 51 -1.07 3.62 0.82
CA VAL A 51 -0.70 4.93 0.28
C VAL A 51 -1.22 6.01 1.21
N LYS A 52 -0.32 6.89 1.65
CA LYS A 52 -0.66 8.03 2.48
C LYS A 52 -0.19 9.30 1.83
N SER A 53 -0.99 10.35 1.92
CA SER A 53 -0.61 11.66 1.40
C SER A 53 -0.77 12.70 2.49
N GLY A 54 0.00 13.78 2.38
CA GLY A 54 -0.07 14.88 3.32
C GLY A 54 0.82 16.00 2.86
N LEU A 55 0.85 17.10 3.64
CA LEU A 55 1.69 18.24 3.32
C LEU A 55 3.16 17.94 3.58
N ASP A 56 3.43 17.03 4.52
CA ASP A 56 4.78 16.58 4.81
C ASP A 56 4.75 15.11 5.25
N TYR A 57 5.94 14.53 5.33
CA TYR A 57 6.09 13.12 5.67
C TYR A 57 5.52 12.80 7.05
N GLU A 58 5.84 13.63 8.05
CA GLU A 58 5.44 13.39 9.43
C GLU A 58 3.91 13.33 9.57
N SER A 59 3.22 14.28 8.95
CA SER A 59 1.76 14.31 9.01
C SER A 59 1.15 13.08 8.34
N ALA A 60 1.72 12.67 7.22
CA ALA A 60 1.19 11.52 6.48
C ALA A 60 1.40 10.22 7.25
N ILE A 61 2.61 10.00 7.78
CA ILE A 61 2.95 8.75 8.43
C ILE A 61 2.16 8.54 9.74
N GLN A 62 1.79 9.63 10.41
CA GLN A 62 1.01 9.54 11.65
C GLN A 62 -0.37 8.95 11.43
N ASN A 63 -0.85 8.93 10.20
CA ASN A 63 -2.14 8.34 9.87
C ASN A 63 -2.09 6.82 9.78
N ILE A 64 -0.92 6.22 9.88
CA ILE A 64 -0.78 4.78 9.94
C ILE A 64 -0.78 4.38 11.41
N THR A 65 -1.96 4.02 11.92
CA THR A 65 -2.14 3.68 13.32
C THR A 65 -2.09 2.17 13.51
N PRO A 66 -1.83 1.69 14.76
CA PRO A 66 -1.87 0.23 15.03
C PRO A 66 -3.19 -0.40 14.61
N GLN A 67 -4.30 0.30 14.78
CA GLN A 67 -5.60 -0.21 14.38
C GLN A 67 -5.70 -0.39 12.87
N LYS A 68 -5.21 0.58 12.11
CA LYS A 68 -5.20 0.51 10.65
C LYS A 68 -4.27 -0.60 10.17
N LEU A 69 -3.11 -0.77 10.83
CA LEU A 69 -2.20 -1.86 10.52
C LEU A 69 -2.86 -3.22 10.73
N SER A 70 -3.59 -3.37 11.82
CA SER A 70 -4.31 -4.61 12.10
C SER A 70 -5.28 -4.94 10.97
N ARG A 71 -6.02 -3.94 10.50
CA ARG A 71 -6.97 -4.13 9.40
C ARG A 71 -6.26 -4.49 8.10
N LEU A 72 -5.14 -3.84 7.84
CA LEU A 72 -4.32 -4.11 6.67
C LEU A 72 -3.84 -5.56 6.66
N ILE A 73 -3.33 -6.03 7.81
CA ILE A 73 -2.83 -7.40 7.95
C ILE A 73 -3.96 -8.40 7.73
N LYS A 74 -5.14 -8.15 8.30
CA LYS A 74 -6.28 -9.04 8.11
C LYS A 74 -6.70 -9.11 6.66
N THR A 75 -6.69 -7.96 5.98
CA THR A 75 -7.06 -7.91 4.56
C THR A 75 -6.02 -8.63 3.71
N GLY A 76 -4.74 -8.50 4.04
CA GLY A 76 -3.68 -9.25 3.36
C GLY A 76 -3.87 -10.75 3.50
N ASN A 77 -4.25 -11.20 4.69
CA ASN A 77 -4.52 -12.63 4.91
C ASN A 77 -5.70 -13.11 4.06
N VAL A 78 -6.74 -12.28 3.90
CA VAL A 78 -7.87 -12.61 3.02
C VAL A 78 -7.37 -12.79 1.58
N TYR A 79 -6.51 -11.86 1.13
CA TYR A 79 -5.98 -11.92 -0.23
C TYR A 79 -5.17 -13.20 -0.46
N LEU A 80 -4.29 -13.53 0.48
CA LEU A 80 -3.44 -14.71 0.38
C LEU A 80 -4.28 -15.98 0.31
N LYS A 81 -5.30 -16.09 1.16
CA LYS A 81 -6.18 -17.26 1.17
C LYS A 81 -7.01 -17.35 -0.09
N LYS A 82 -7.58 -16.24 -0.51
CA LYS A 82 -8.45 -16.19 -1.69
C LYS A 82 -7.70 -16.67 -2.94
N ASN A 83 -6.44 -16.29 -3.04
CA ASN A 83 -5.62 -16.59 -4.22
C ASN A 83 -4.72 -17.81 -4.00
N ARG A 84 -4.85 -18.48 -2.87
CA ARG A 84 -4.09 -19.70 -2.53
C ARG A 84 -2.59 -19.49 -2.69
N LEU A 85 -2.10 -18.38 -2.14
CA LEU A 85 -0.70 -18.01 -2.26
C LEU A 85 0.08 -18.43 -1.03
N ASP A 86 1.25 -19.04 -1.29
CA ASP A 86 2.22 -19.39 -0.26
C ASP A 86 3.54 -18.76 -0.69
N VAL A 87 3.66 -17.45 -0.46
CA VAL A 87 4.78 -16.64 -0.92
C VAL A 87 5.26 -15.75 0.20
N ASN A 88 6.48 -15.25 0.07
CA ASN A 88 6.97 -14.23 0.98
C ASN A 88 6.19 -12.95 0.74
N PHE A 89 5.86 -12.25 1.80
CA PHE A 89 5.11 -11.01 1.68
C PHE A 89 5.51 -10.04 2.77
N VAL A 90 5.23 -8.77 2.52
CA VAL A 90 5.57 -7.68 3.43
C VAL A 90 4.53 -6.57 3.29
N TYR A 91 4.37 -5.78 4.33
CA TYR A 91 3.45 -4.63 4.35
C TYR A 91 4.30 -3.36 4.36
N ASP A 92 4.06 -2.50 3.37
CA ASP A 92 4.83 -1.28 3.18
C ASP A 92 3.89 -0.08 3.05
N ALA A 93 4.48 1.11 3.04
CA ALA A 93 3.74 2.33 2.75
C ALA A 93 4.46 3.14 1.69
N VAL A 94 3.69 3.87 0.91
CA VAL A 94 4.21 4.90 0.02
C VAL A 94 3.62 6.23 0.50
N VAL A 95 4.48 7.17 0.82
CA VAL A 95 4.08 8.48 1.32
C VAL A 95 4.27 9.51 0.22
N VAL A 96 3.17 10.16 -0.16
CA VAL A 96 3.15 11.14 -1.25
C VAL A 96 2.95 12.53 -0.65
N THR A 97 3.93 13.39 -0.87
CA THR A 97 3.85 14.80 -0.45
C THR A 97 4.12 15.69 -1.65
N PRO A 98 3.87 17.02 -1.56
CA PRO A 98 4.18 17.89 -2.68
C PRO A 98 5.66 17.90 -3.09
N LYS A 99 6.56 17.53 -2.17
CA LYS A 99 8.00 17.60 -2.43
C LYS A 99 8.60 16.27 -2.85
N ALA A 100 7.99 15.14 -2.43
CA ALA A 100 8.65 13.85 -2.64
C ALA A 100 7.68 12.70 -2.51
N ILE A 101 8.10 11.56 -3.05
CA ILE A 101 7.43 10.28 -2.81
C ILE A 101 8.44 9.41 -2.11
N GLU A 102 8.07 8.83 -0.95
CA GLU A 102 8.97 8.01 -0.15
C GLU A 102 8.38 6.63 0.07
N PHE A 103 9.23 5.63 -0.03
CA PHE A 103 8.86 4.24 0.20
C PHE A 103 9.30 3.84 1.60
N VAL A 104 8.35 3.36 2.41
CA VAL A 104 8.61 2.95 3.78
C VAL A 104 8.44 1.43 3.86
N GLU A 105 9.55 0.72 3.99
CA GLU A 105 9.54 -0.74 4.03
C GLU A 105 9.07 -1.26 5.37
N ASN A 106 8.27 -2.31 5.31
CA ASN A 106 7.91 -3.12 6.47
C ASN A 106 7.35 -2.32 7.64
N ILE A 107 6.16 -1.81 7.42
CA ILE A 107 5.50 -0.95 8.42
C ILE A 107 4.89 -1.75 9.58
N THR A 108 5.00 -3.06 9.57
CA THR A 108 4.44 -3.91 10.64
C THR A 108 5.44 -4.26 11.74
N LEU A 109 6.65 -3.78 11.62
CA LEU A 109 7.66 -4.00 12.66
C LEU A 109 7.41 -3.15 13.88
#